data_d2786724601de1de24df0a44a13ad3e0
#
_entry.id   d2786724601de1de24df0a44a13ad3e0
#
_cell.length_a   1.000
_cell.length_b   1.000
_cell.length_c   1.000
_cell.angle_alpha   90.00
_cell.angle_beta   90.00
_cell.angle_gamma   90.00
#
_symmetry.space_group_name_H-M   'P 1'
#
loop_
_entity.id
_entity.type
_entity.pdbx_description
1 polymer ?
#
loop_
_entity_poly.entity_id
_entity_poly.type
_entity_poly.pdbx_seq_one_letter_code
_entity_poly.pdbx_strand_id
1 'polypeptide(L)'
;MTPGRILCALTAFLVGLGGAVAQEPKERPHVQKSQQAQAKVEREAEEMLAAVVRVRMKAIPNARSNTNLGPSREGTGVVIDGRGHIVTIGYIVIEADSIEITTQDDRTVPATLIGYDHASGFGLLRSGAPLGVKPMPMGQAADLAAREPVMILPAGGREAASLAYVVSKRKFAASWEYLLETAIFTAPPTMQWAGAALVSREGKLVGIGSLLVRETQEGELQVPGNMFVPIDLLKPILADLIEKGRRSGPARPWLGLATEELHGHLLVTRVSPDGPADKAGVRNGDIVVGVGADPVKSHEELYRKVWGLGAAGIEVPLKIVQGADVREFKLRSIDRFQYFREKPVY
;
A
#
# COMPACT_ATOMS: atom_id res chain seq x y z
N MET A 1 70.17 -49.70 5.13
CA MET A 1 70.42 -51.18 5.13
C MET A 1 69.24 -51.81 4.43
N THR A 2 69.47 -52.20 3.18
CA THR A 2 68.72 -53.14 2.31
C THR A 2 69.03 -54.56 2.76
N PRO A 3 68.42 -55.62 2.26
CA PRO A 3 67.34 -55.86 1.28
C PRO A 3 66.41 -57.03 1.68
N GLY A 4 65.45 -57.37 0.81
CA GLY A 4 64.76 -58.67 0.85
C GLY A 4 63.67 -58.80 -0.21
N ARG A 5 64.11 -59.13 -1.44
CA ARG A 5 63.21 -59.62 -2.51
C ARG A 5 62.83 -61.09 -2.24
N ILE A 6 61.60 -61.50 -2.48
CA ILE A 6 61.24 -62.83 -3.02
C ILE A 6 60.06 -62.72 -3.98
N LEU A 7 60.26 -63.30 -5.13
CA LEU A 7 59.46 -63.49 -6.34
C LEU A 7 58.77 -64.86 -6.28
N CYS A 8 57.52 -64.98 -6.73
CA CYS A 8 56.92 -66.20 -7.35
C CYS A 8 55.40 -65.88 -7.59
N ALA A 9 54.99 -65.86 -8.70
CA ALA A 9 54.68 -66.75 -9.82
C ALA A 9 53.15 -66.86 -10.06
N LEU A 10 52.81 -66.52 -11.27
CA LEU A 10 51.59 -66.67 -12.08
C LEU A 10 50.60 -67.76 -11.63
N THR A 11 49.29 -67.38 -11.68
CA THR A 11 48.28 -68.22 -12.35
C THR A 11 47.16 -67.33 -12.87
N ALA A 12 46.93 -67.31 -14.17
CA ALA A 12 45.84 -66.64 -14.86
C ALA A 12 44.53 -67.41 -14.63
N PHE A 13 43.43 -66.62 -14.32
CA PHE A 13 42.09 -67.15 -14.50
C PHE A 13 41.26 -66.06 -15.19
N LEU A 14 40.98 -66.28 -16.46
CA LEU A 14 39.97 -65.56 -17.24
C LEU A 14 38.59 -65.95 -16.71
N VAL A 15 37.86 -65.00 -16.14
CA VAL A 15 36.40 -65.09 -15.98
C VAL A 15 35.77 -63.81 -16.42
N GLY A 16 34.78 -63.96 -17.26
CA GLY A 16 34.12 -63.02 -18.15
C GLY A 16 33.70 -61.67 -17.57
N LEU A 17 33.95 -60.65 -18.36
CA LEU A 17 33.32 -59.32 -18.26
C LEU A 17 31.84 -59.45 -18.59
N GLY A 18 31.01 -59.63 -17.55
CA GLY A 18 29.61 -59.25 -17.56
C GLY A 18 29.48 -57.78 -17.18
N GLY A 19 29.40 -56.86 -18.14
CA GLY A 19 29.13 -55.46 -17.88
C GLY A 19 27.76 -55.30 -17.22
N ALA A 20 27.74 -55.14 -15.89
CA ALA A 20 26.58 -54.64 -15.20
C ALA A 20 26.47 -53.12 -15.51
N VAL A 21 25.68 -52.79 -16.52
CA VAL A 21 25.19 -51.41 -16.70
C VAL A 21 24.39 -51.09 -15.45
N ALA A 22 24.95 -50.26 -14.58
CA ALA A 22 24.21 -49.70 -13.46
C ALA A 22 23.01 -48.94 -14.03
N GLN A 23 21.82 -49.52 -13.98
CA GLN A 23 20.60 -48.79 -14.23
C GLN A 23 20.47 -47.71 -13.15
N GLU A 24 20.50 -46.46 -13.57
CA GLU A 24 20.08 -45.35 -12.70
C GLU A 24 18.75 -45.70 -12.05
N PRO A 25 18.59 -45.52 -10.74
CA PRO A 25 17.34 -45.85 -10.06
C PRO A 25 16.25 -44.97 -10.65
N LYS A 26 15.30 -45.55 -11.36
CA LYS A 26 14.09 -44.87 -11.84
C LYS A 26 13.43 -44.27 -10.60
N GLU A 27 13.52 -42.92 -10.48
CA GLU A 27 12.83 -42.20 -9.42
C GLU A 27 11.35 -42.61 -9.38
N ARG A 28 10.85 -42.87 -8.17
CA ARG A 28 9.46 -43.35 -7.99
C ARG A 28 8.51 -42.25 -8.46
N PRO A 29 7.43 -42.56 -9.24
CA PRO A 29 6.51 -41.57 -9.82
C PRO A 29 5.90 -40.57 -8.81
N HIS A 30 5.86 -40.97 -7.54
CA HIS A 30 5.37 -40.12 -6.44
C HIS A 30 6.36 -39.01 -6.07
N VAL A 31 7.67 -39.28 -6.12
CA VAL A 31 8.73 -38.32 -5.83
C VAL A 31 8.80 -37.27 -6.95
N GLN A 32 8.69 -37.68 -8.20
CA GLN A 32 8.67 -36.75 -9.33
C GLN A 32 7.45 -35.83 -9.30
N LYS A 33 6.27 -36.32 -8.93
CA LYS A 33 5.06 -35.48 -8.80
C LYS A 33 5.19 -34.46 -7.67
N SER A 34 5.78 -34.84 -6.54
CA SER A 34 5.99 -33.91 -5.42
C SER A 34 7.03 -32.83 -5.74
N GLN A 35 8.12 -33.20 -6.41
CA GLN A 35 9.14 -32.23 -6.89
C GLN A 35 8.58 -31.25 -7.91
N GLN A 36 7.77 -31.72 -8.88
CA GLN A 36 7.11 -30.85 -9.84
C GLN A 36 6.11 -29.87 -9.18
N ALA A 37 5.35 -30.34 -8.19
CA ALA A 37 4.43 -29.50 -7.43
C ALA A 37 5.18 -28.42 -6.65
N GLN A 38 6.29 -28.78 -6.01
CA GLN A 38 7.13 -27.85 -5.26
C GLN A 38 7.79 -26.82 -6.16
N ALA A 39 8.36 -27.23 -7.29
CA ALA A 39 8.94 -26.32 -8.29
C ALA A 39 7.90 -25.34 -8.87
N LYS A 40 6.66 -25.79 -9.02
CA LYS A 40 5.55 -24.92 -9.45
C LYS A 40 5.25 -23.85 -8.38
N VAL A 41 5.14 -24.22 -7.12
CA VAL A 41 4.89 -23.28 -6.00
C VAL A 41 6.01 -22.26 -5.87
N GLU A 42 7.27 -22.72 -5.98
CA GLU A 42 8.43 -21.84 -5.92
C GLU A 42 8.42 -20.82 -7.07
N ARG A 43 8.14 -21.25 -8.29
CA ARG A 43 8.02 -20.34 -9.44
C ARG A 43 6.88 -19.34 -9.28
N GLU A 44 5.72 -19.76 -8.81
CA GLU A 44 4.59 -18.86 -8.56
C GLU A 44 4.93 -17.82 -7.49
N ALA A 45 5.66 -18.21 -6.44
CA ALA A 45 6.15 -17.29 -5.41
C ALA A 45 7.17 -16.28 -5.99
N GLU A 46 8.09 -16.72 -6.84
CA GLU A 46 9.05 -15.83 -7.52
C GLU A 46 8.35 -14.85 -8.46
N GLU A 47 7.37 -15.32 -9.25
CA GLU A 47 6.55 -14.47 -10.11
C GLU A 47 5.79 -13.39 -9.30
N MET A 48 5.23 -13.74 -8.15
CA MET A 48 4.57 -12.77 -7.25
C MET A 48 5.55 -11.75 -6.69
N LEU A 49 6.70 -12.19 -6.22
CA LEU A 49 7.75 -11.31 -5.71
C LEU A 49 8.28 -10.36 -6.80
N ALA A 50 8.48 -10.86 -8.02
CA ALA A 50 8.93 -10.05 -9.15
C ALA A 50 7.95 -8.94 -9.54
N ALA A 51 6.64 -9.12 -9.28
CA ALA A 51 5.63 -8.08 -9.49
C ALA A 51 5.68 -6.96 -8.45
N VAL A 52 6.40 -7.15 -7.34
CA VAL A 52 6.56 -6.15 -6.29
C VAL A 52 7.84 -5.37 -6.52
N VAL A 53 7.72 -4.07 -6.64
CA VAL A 53 8.82 -3.16 -7.00
C VAL A 53 9.03 -2.10 -5.91
N ARG A 54 10.24 -1.60 -5.81
CA ARG A 54 10.54 -0.44 -4.97
C ARG A 54 10.20 0.83 -5.72
N VAL A 55 9.52 1.73 -5.03
CA VAL A 55 9.17 3.07 -5.53
C VAL A 55 9.96 4.09 -4.75
N ARG A 56 10.77 4.89 -5.43
CA ARG A 56 11.44 6.06 -4.88
C ARG A 56 10.97 7.30 -5.59
N MET A 57 10.70 8.37 -4.83
CA MET A 57 10.33 9.64 -5.41
C MET A 57 11.06 10.81 -4.76
N LYS A 58 11.24 11.87 -5.53
CA LYS A 58 11.60 13.20 -5.05
C LYS A 58 10.45 14.14 -5.35
N ALA A 59 10.03 14.91 -4.34
CA ALA A 59 8.97 15.90 -4.50
C ALA A 59 9.48 17.14 -5.25
N ILE A 60 8.56 17.87 -5.89
CA ILE A 60 8.87 19.17 -6.49
C ILE A 60 9.40 20.13 -5.42
N PRO A 61 10.22 21.12 -5.81
CA PRO A 61 10.64 22.18 -4.89
C PRO A 61 9.41 22.86 -4.25
N ASN A 62 9.48 23.08 -2.94
CA ASN A 62 8.38 23.69 -2.18
C ASN A 62 7.02 22.94 -2.23
N ALA A 63 7.02 21.63 -2.43
CA ALA A 63 5.82 20.83 -2.33
C ALA A 63 5.13 21.03 -0.96
N ARG A 64 3.81 21.24 -0.96
CA ARG A 64 3.04 21.42 0.28
C ARG A 64 3.05 20.18 1.16
N SER A 65 3.13 19.00 0.54
CA SER A 65 3.25 17.72 1.24
C SER A 65 4.59 17.51 1.96
N ASN A 66 5.63 18.29 1.66
CA ASN A 66 6.96 18.13 2.29
C ASN A 66 6.93 18.34 3.79
N THR A 67 6.07 19.22 4.29
CA THR A 67 5.92 19.48 5.74
C THR A 67 5.61 18.23 6.56
N ASN A 68 4.87 17.28 5.96
CA ASN A 68 4.41 16.09 6.67
C ASN A 68 5.07 14.79 6.19
N LEU A 69 5.50 14.75 4.93
CA LEU A 69 5.96 13.52 4.27
C LEU A 69 7.43 13.57 3.89
N GLY A 70 8.05 14.75 3.97
CA GLY A 70 9.42 14.97 3.53
C GLY A 70 9.55 15.06 2.00
N PRO A 71 10.73 15.55 1.53
CA PRO A 71 10.99 15.76 0.10
C PRO A 71 11.38 14.49 -0.66
N SER A 72 11.84 13.45 0.04
CA SER A 72 12.18 12.15 -0.54
C SER A 72 11.39 11.07 0.14
N ARG A 73 10.74 10.21 -0.65
CA ARG A 73 9.87 9.16 -0.13
C ARG A 73 10.18 7.85 -0.82
N GLU A 74 10.05 6.78 -0.07
CA GLU A 74 10.25 5.43 -0.56
C GLU A 74 9.12 4.52 -0.06
N GLY A 75 8.82 3.51 -0.85
CA GLY A 75 7.87 2.47 -0.51
C GLY A 75 7.79 1.39 -1.58
N THR A 76 6.69 0.72 -1.60
CA THR A 76 6.42 -0.43 -2.48
C THR A 76 5.38 -0.05 -3.53
N GLY A 77 5.52 -0.62 -4.72
CA GLY A 77 4.52 -0.63 -5.76
C GLY A 77 4.27 -2.06 -6.25
N VAL A 78 3.11 -2.30 -6.83
CA VAL A 78 2.72 -3.61 -7.37
C VAL A 78 2.35 -3.46 -8.83
N VAL A 79 3.01 -4.21 -9.70
CA VAL A 79 2.70 -4.25 -11.13
C VAL A 79 1.39 -5.00 -11.34
N ILE A 80 0.39 -4.34 -11.93
CA ILE A 80 -0.98 -4.86 -12.05
C ILE A 80 -1.39 -5.22 -13.49
N ASP A 81 -0.63 -4.80 -14.49
CA ASP A 81 -0.90 -5.18 -15.87
C ASP A 81 0.38 -5.19 -16.75
N GLY A 82 0.25 -5.75 -17.97
CA GLY A 82 1.36 -5.83 -18.93
C GLY A 82 1.74 -4.50 -19.58
N ARG A 83 1.02 -3.41 -19.34
CA ARG A 83 1.33 -2.06 -19.82
C ARG A 83 2.25 -1.30 -18.86
N GLY A 84 2.65 -1.93 -17.76
CA GLY A 84 3.54 -1.37 -16.75
C GLY A 84 2.83 -0.42 -15.79
N HIS A 85 1.52 -0.59 -15.57
CA HIS A 85 0.83 0.11 -14.50
C HIS A 85 1.19 -0.49 -13.15
N ILE A 86 1.49 0.40 -12.19
CA ILE A 86 1.92 0.05 -10.85
C ILE A 86 1.03 0.78 -9.86
N VAL A 87 0.35 0.02 -9.00
CA VAL A 87 -0.41 0.59 -7.88
C VAL A 87 0.48 0.72 -6.65
N THR A 88 0.35 1.83 -5.95
CA THR A 88 1.02 2.12 -4.68
C THR A 88 0.08 2.90 -3.76
N ILE A 89 0.55 3.26 -2.57
CA ILE A 89 -0.17 4.21 -1.71
C ILE A 89 0.23 5.64 -2.09
N GLY A 90 -0.76 6.48 -2.27
CA GLY A 90 -0.60 7.77 -2.93
C GLY A 90 0.27 8.78 -2.19
N TYR A 91 0.34 8.72 -0.84
CA TYR A 91 1.18 9.67 -0.10
C TYR A 91 2.69 9.51 -0.42
N ILE A 92 3.11 8.35 -0.97
CA ILE A 92 4.48 8.19 -1.47
C ILE A 92 4.73 9.10 -2.68
N VAL A 93 3.75 9.25 -3.56
CA VAL A 93 3.95 9.82 -4.90
C VAL A 93 3.29 11.18 -5.16
N ILE A 94 2.58 11.72 -4.17
CA ILE A 94 1.94 13.04 -4.32
C ILE A 94 3.00 14.15 -4.45
N GLU A 95 2.77 15.11 -5.39
CA GLU A 95 3.69 16.21 -5.73
C GLU A 95 5.07 15.72 -6.17
N ALA A 96 5.14 14.57 -6.85
CA ALA A 96 6.41 14.03 -7.35
C ALA A 96 7.00 14.87 -8.48
N ASP A 97 8.29 15.21 -8.37
CA ASP A 97 9.11 15.71 -9.48
C ASP A 97 9.68 14.57 -10.29
N SER A 98 10.27 13.59 -9.62
CA SER A 98 10.80 12.37 -10.24
C SER A 98 10.39 11.13 -9.45
N ILE A 99 10.15 10.04 -10.19
CA ILE A 99 9.82 8.72 -9.65
C ILE A 99 10.71 7.69 -10.32
N GLU A 100 11.30 6.82 -9.54
CA GLU A 100 12.10 5.68 -9.98
C GLU A 100 11.50 4.38 -9.44
N ILE A 101 11.51 3.36 -10.28
CA ILE A 101 11.07 2.00 -9.94
C ILE A 101 12.29 1.10 -9.98
N THR A 102 12.57 0.37 -8.91
CA THR A 102 13.60 -0.66 -8.87
C THR A 102 12.94 -2.03 -8.75
N THR A 103 13.24 -2.91 -9.69
CA THR A 103 12.76 -4.30 -9.75
C THR A 103 13.58 -5.20 -8.82
N GLN A 104 13.18 -6.48 -8.64
CA GLN A 104 13.87 -7.44 -7.78
C GLN A 104 15.29 -7.80 -8.27
N ASP A 105 15.55 -7.66 -9.58
CA ASP A 105 16.87 -7.82 -10.20
C ASP A 105 17.70 -6.53 -10.22
N ASP A 106 17.38 -5.58 -9.31
CA ASP A 106 18.06 -4.30 -9.13
C ASP A 106 18.08 -3.37 -10.35
N ARG A 107 17.26 -3.63 -11.36
CA ARG A 107 17.12 -2.76 -12.52
C ARG A 107 16.23 -1.57 -12.15
N THR A 108 16.78 -0.36 -12.31
CA THR A 108 16.06 0.89 -12.04
C THR A 108 15.58 1.52 -13.35
N VAL A 109 14.32 1.89 -13.41
CA VAL A 109 13.68 2.58 -14.53
C VAL A 109 12.89 3.79 -14.05
N PRO A 110 12.79 4.87 -14.85
CA PRO A 110 11.93 5.99 -14.50
C PRO A 110 10.46 5.59 -14.56
N ALA A 111 9.64 6.29 -13.80
CA ALA A 111 8.18 6.15 -13.85
C ALA A 111 7.50 7.51 -13.79
N THR A 112 6.24 7.54 -14.21
CA THR A 112 5.38 8.73 -14.15
C THR A 112 4.17 8.48 -13.27
N LEU A 113 3.75 9.48 -12.52
CA LEU A 113 2.47 9.48 -11.82
C LEU A 113 1.37 9.63 -12.87
N ILE A 114 0.50 8.63 -13.00
CA ILE A 114 -0.65 8.68 -13.91
C ILE A 114 -1.87 9.22 -13.20
N GLY A 115 -2.12 8.80 -11.98
CA GLY A 115 -3.30 9.18 -11.24
C GLY A 115 -3.15 9.01 -9.75
N TYR A 116 -4.00 9.74 -9.04
CA TYR A 116 -4.13 9.70 -7.60
C TYR A 116 -5.60 9.77 -7.21
N ASP A 117 -5.99 9.04 -6.18
CA ASP A 117 -7.34 9.11 -5.63
C ASP A 117 -7.33 9.46 -4.15
N HIS A 118 -7.72 10.67 -3.81
CA HIS A 118 -7.77 11.12 -2.41
C HIS A 118 -8.76 10.34 -1.54
N ALA A 119 -9.81 9.77 -2.13
CA ALA A 119 -10.85 9.09 -1.37
C ALA A 119 -10.42 7.68 -0.91
N SER A 120 -9.70 6.94 -1.76
CA SER A 120 -9.12 5.64 -1.40
C SER A 120 -7.68 5.73 -0.94
N GLY A 121 -6.96 6.76 -1.37
CA GLY A 121 -5.53 6.93 -1.11
C GLY A 121 -4.62 6.18 -2.09
N PHE A 122 -5.13 5.58 -3.17
CA PHE A 122 -4.28 4.94 -4.19
C PHE A 122 -3.51 5.95 -5.02
N GLY A 123 -2.26 5.60 -5.35
CA GLY A 123 -1.48 6.20 -6.41
C GLY A 123 -1.27 5.19 -7.53
N LEU A 124 -1.38 5.64 -8.78
CA LEU A 124 -1.15 4.84 -9.97
C LEU A 124 0.03 5.41 -10.74
N LEU A 125 1.02 4.58 -10.99
CA LEU A 125 2.22 4.92 -11.76
C LEU A 125 2.23 4.16 -13.08
N ARG A 126 3.01 4.66 -14.03
CA ARG A 126 3.38 3.96 -15.25
C ARG A 126 4.90 3.88 -15.37
N SER A 127 5.41 2.70 -15.56
CA SER A 127 6.83 2.48 -15.86
C SER A 127 7.21 3.09 -17.21
N GLY A 128 8.36 3.76 -17.26
CA GLY A 128 8.92 4.33 -18.49
C GLY A 128 9.57 3.32 -19.41
N ALA A 129 9.73 2.06 -18.94
CA ALA A 129 10.27 0.95 -19.74
C ALA A 129 9.57 -0.36 -19.36
N PRO A 130 9.56 -1.38 -20.25
CA PRO A 130 9.03 -2.70 -19.92
C PRO A 130 9.75 -3.31 -18.70
N LEU A 131 8.98 -3.78 -17.73
CA LEU A 131 9.54 -4.37 -16.50
C LEU A 131 9.91 -5.85 -16.71
N GLY A 132 9.29 -6.53 -17.67
CA GLY A 132 9.56 -7.96 -17.95
C GLY A 132 9.04 -8.91 -16.87
N VAL A 133 8.14 -8.43 -16.02
CA VAL A 133 7.56 -9.20 -14.90
C VAL A 133 6.11 -9.57 -15.20
N LYS A 134 5.66 -10.69 -14.67
CA LYS A 134 4.27 -11.10 -14.73
C LYS A 134 3.47 -10.23 -13.75
N PRO A 135 2.39 -9.56 -14.19
CA PRO A 135 1.56 -8.75 -13.29
C PRO A 135 0.89 -9.60 -12.21
N MET A 136 0.76 -9.03 -11.02
CA MET A 136 0.03 -9.66 -9.92
C MET A 136 -1.48 -9.57 -10.17
N PRO A 137 -2.21 -10.70 -10.21
CA PRO A 137 -3.65 -10.66 -10.43
C PRO A 137 -4.37 -10.04 -9.23
N MET A 138 -5.33 -9.16 -9.50
CA MET A 138 -6.18 -8.57 -8.45
C MET A 138 -7.24 -9.56 -7.98
N GLY A 139 -7.29 -9.81 -6.67
CA GLY A 139 -8.32 -10.61 -5.99
C GLY A 139 -9.50 -9.76 -5.53
N GLN A 140 -10.24 -10.26 -4.55
CA GLN A 140 -11.35 -9.58 -3.88
C GLN A 140 -11.09 -9.56 -2.38
N ALA A 141 -10.93 -8.36 -1.82
CA ALA A 141 -10.74 -8.18 -0.37
C ALA A 141 -12.03 -8.51 0.41
N ALA A 142 -13.18 -8.41 -0.25
CA ALA A 142 -14.46 -8.78 0.36
C ALA A 142 -14.49 -10.25 0.79
N ASP A 143 -13.81 -11.13 0.05
CA ASP A 143 -13.80 -12.57 0.30
C ASP A 143 -12.94 -12.98 1.51
N LEU A 144 -12.04 -12.10 1.98
CA LEU A 144 -11.17 -12.40 3.12
C LEU A 144 -11.99 -12.60 4.40
N ALA A 145 -11.77 -13.73 5.06
CA ALA A 145 -12.34 -14.01 6.37
C ALA A 145 -11.47 -13.47 7.53
N ALA A 146 -12.05 -13.28 8.69
CA ALA A 146 -11.30 -13.02 9.90
C ALA A 146 -10.40 -14.21 10.23
N ARG A 147 -9.18 -13.93 10.71
CA ARG A 147 -8.11 -14.91 11.01
C ARG A 147 -7.57 -15.64 9.76
N GLU A 148 -7.94 -15.23 8.58
CA GLU A 148 -7.38 -15.79 7.35
C GLU A 148 -5.90 -15.40 7.23
N PRO A 149 -4.98 -16.34 6.93
CA PRO A 149 -3.60 -16.04 6.66
C PRO A 149 -3.45 -15.32 5.32
N VAL A 150 -2.62 -14.29 5.34
CA VAL A 150 -2.26 -13.45 4.19
C VAL A 150 -0.77 -13.20 4.18
N MET A 151 -0.20 -12.96 3.01
CA MET A 151 1.19 -12.56 2.88
C MET A 151 1.28 -11.05 2.69
N ILE A 152 2.21 -10.43 3.41
CA ILE A 152 2.58 -9.03 3.18
C ILE A 152 3.90 -9.04 2.40
N LEU A 153 3.88 -8.45 1.21
CA LEU A 153 5.04 -8.39 0.32
C LEU A 153 5.46 -6.92 0.12
N PRO A 154 6.38 -6.41 0.93
CA PRO A 154 7.05 -5.14 0.64
C PRO A 154 8.14 -5.32 -0.41
N ALA A 155 8.65 -4.22 -0.95
CA ALA A 155 9.86 -4.24 -1.77
C ALA A 155 11.07 -4.72 -0.95
N GLY A 156 11.81 -5.69 -1.46
CA GLY A 156 12.94 -6.30 -0.75
C GLY A 156 12.97 -7.82 -0.87
N GLY A 157 12.12 -8.38 -1.73
CA GLY A 157 12.13 -9.78 -2.07
C GLY A 157 11.61 -10.70 -0.96
N ARG A 158 12.10 -11.94 -1.00
CA ARG A 158 11.64 -13.02 -0.10
C ARG A 158 11.94 -12.72 1.38
N GLU A 159 13.06 -12.07 1.67
CA GLU A 159 13.48 -11.77 3.05
C GLU A 159 12.59 -10.72 3.73
N ALA A 160 12.00 -9.83 2.94
CA ALA A 160 11.09 -8.81 3.42
C ALA A 160 9.64 -9.31 3.56
N ALA A 161 9.31 -10.43 2.91
CA ALA A 161 7.98 -11.02 2.95
C ALA A 161 7.63 -11.51 4.35
N SER A 162 6.39 -11.30 4.78
CA SER A 162 5.93 -11.73 6.10
C SER A 162 4.53 -12.34 6.05
N LEU A 163 4.31 -13.36 6.88
CA LEU A 163 2.99 -13.93 7.12
C LEU A 163 2.25 -13.07 8.14
N ALA A 164 1.02 -12.75 7.85
CA ALA A 164 0.11 -12.08 8.77
C ALA A 164 -1.28 -12.71 8.71
N TYR A 165 -2.17 -12.27 9.60
CA TYR A 165 -3.55 -12.73 9.64
C TYR A 165 -4.47 -11.53 9.59
N VAL A 166 -5.60 -11.67 8.91
CA VAL A 166 -6.68 -10.67 8.93
C VAL A 166 -7.27 -10.63 10.33
N VAL A 167 -7.12 -9.52 11.04
CA VAL A 167 -7.69 -9.34 12.38
C VAL A 167 -9.12 -8.83 12.26
N SER A 168 -9.33 -7.78 11.48
CA SER A 168 -10.65 -7.20 11.26
C SER A 168 -10.76 -6.54 9.87
N LYS A 169 -12.00 -6.36 9.45
CA LYS A 169 -12.37 -5.47 8.34
C LYS A 169 -13.40 -4.49 8.89
N ARG A 170 -13.07 -3.22 8.97
CA ARG A 170 -13.93 -2.21 9.57
C ARG A 170 -13.70 -0.84 8.96
N LYS A 171 -14.54 0.12 9.30
CA LYS A 171 -14.35 1.51 8.95
C LYS A 171 -13.01 2.03 9.50
N PHE A 172 -12.44 2.97 8.76
CA PHE A 172 -11.25 3.69 9.20
C PHE A 172 -11.41 5.17 8.87
N ALA A 173 -11.45 6.00 9.89
CA ALA A 173 -11.43 7.45 9.77
C ALA A 173 -10.08 7.96 10.30
N ALA A 174 -9.41 8.81 9.53
CA ALA A 174 -8.13 9.39 9.89
C ALA A 174 -8.25 10.90 10.07
N SER A 175 -7.32 11.47 10.82
CA SER A 175 -7.31 12.89 11.20
C SER A 175 -7.27 13.88 10.01
N TRP A 176 -6.85 13.44 8.81
CA TRP A 176 -6.59 14.29 7.64
C TRP A 176 -7.69 14.25 6.57
N GLU A 177 -8.93 14.23 6.97
CA GLU A 177 -10.10 14.20 6.09
C GLU A 177 -10.10 12.96 5.18
N TYR A 178 -9.98 11.78 5.81
CA TYR A 178 -9.94 10.50 5.14
C TYR A 178 -10.85 9.49 5.83
N LEU A 179 -11.72 8.84 5.07
CA LEU A 179 -12.67 7.84 5.56
C LEU A 179 -12.77 6.71 4.55
N LEU A 180 -12.49 5.49 4.99
CA LEU A 180 -12.79 4.25 4.30
C LEU A 180 -13.96 3.55 5.00
N GLU A 181 -14.95 3.12 4.21
CA GLU A 181 -16.07 2.31 4.74
C GLU A 181 -15.60 0.92 5.19
N THR A 182 -14.56 0.41 4.53
CA THR A 182 -13.91 -0.84 4.89
C THR A 182 -12.41 -0.69 4.68
N ALA A 183 -11.63 -0.92 5.71
CA ALA A 183 -10.19 -1.13 5.67
C ALA A 183 -9.87 -2.54 6.20
N ILE A 184 -8.76 -3.13 5.78
CA ILE A 184 -8.30 -4.44 6.24
C ILE A 184 -7.22 -4.20 7.29
N PHE A 185 -7.36 -4.83 8.46
CA PHE A 185 -6.37 -4.78 9.52
C PHE A 185 -5.73 -6.16 9.70
N THR A 186 -4.40 -6.17 9.76
CA THR A 186 -3.62 -7.40 9.90
C THR A 186 -2.65 -7.33 11.06
N ALA A 187 -2.30 -8.48 11.62
CA ALA A 187 -1.26 -8.66 12.62
C ALA A 187 -0.50 -10.00 12.37
N PRO A 188 0.77 -10.12 12.74
CA PRO A 188 1.64 -9.11 13.34
C PRO A 188 2.01 -7.97 12.36
N PRO A 189 2.51 -6.83 12.86
CA PRO A 189 2.88 -5.69 12.01
C PRO A 189 4.17 -5.92 11.22
N THR A 190 4.23 -5.37 10.00
CA THR A 190 5.48 -5.11 9.29
C THR A 190 5.85 -3.63 9.38
N MET A 191 7.15 -3.33 9.43
CA MET A 191 7.63 -1.95 9.41
C MET A 191 7.73 -1.35 8.00
N GLN A 192 7.63 -2.19 6.97
CA GLN A 192 7.69 -1.79 5.55
C GLN A 192 6.29 -1.79 4.93
N TRP A 193 5.33 -1.13 5.58
CA TRP A 193 3.93 -1.16 5.19
C TRP A 193 3.59 -0.29 3.97
N ALA A 194 4.36 0.79 3.72
CA ALA A 194 4.02 1.80 2.72
C ALA A 194 3.96 1.22 1.29
N GLY A 195 2.76 1.04 0.77
CA GLY A 195 2.52 0.47 -0.55
C GLY A 195 2.67 -1.05 -0.63
N ALA A 196 3.00 -1.77 0.45
CA ALA A 196 3.20 -3.22 0.45
C ALA A 196 1.97 -3.95 -0.09
N ALA A 197 2.21 -5.01 -0.89
CA ALA A 197 1.13 -5.86 -1.36
C ALA A 197 0.58 -6.73 -0.22
N LEU A 198 -0.74 -6.74 -0.05
CA LEU A 198 -1.42 -7.77 0.73
C LEU A 198 -1.92 -8.83 -0.23
N VAL A 199 -1.47 -10.07 -0.05
CA VAL A 199 -1.72 -11.17 -0.97
C VAL A 199 -2.50 -12.28 -0.28
N SER A 200 -3.57 -12.76 -0.93
CA SER A 200 -4.38 -13.88 -0.44
C SER A 200 -3.65 -15.22 -0.61
N ARG A 201 -4.23 -16.28 -0.06
CA ARG A 201 -3.73 -17.68 -0.20
C ARG A 201 -3.65 -18.15 -1.67
N GLU A 202 -4.47 -17.57 -2.54
CA GLU A 202 -4.51 -17.86 -3.97
C GLU A 202 -3.48 -17.04 -4.78
N GLY A 203 -2.59 -16.30 -4.11
CA GLY A 203 -1.58 -15.48 -4.78
C GLY A 203 -2.15 -14.21 -5.45
N LYS A 204 -3.29 -13.70 -5.00
CA LYS A 204 -3.95 -12.52 -5.57
C LYS A 204 -3.76 -11.30 -4.70
N LEU A 205 -3.56 -10.14 -5.31
CA LEU A 205 -3.51 -8.86 -4.63
C LEU A 205 -4.89 -8.51 -4.06
N VAL A 206 -4.99 -8.35 -2.74
CA VAL A 206 -6.24 -8.03 -2.05
C VAL A 206 -6.21 -6.69 -1.31
N GLY A 207 -5.03 -6.09 -1.15
CA GLY A 207 -4.91 -4.77 -0.54
C GLY A 207 -3.54 -4.14 -0.75
N ILE A 208 -3.46 -2.82 -0.51
CA ILE A 208 -2.23 -2.03 -0.53
C ILE A 208 -1.98 -1.44 0.85
N GLY A 209 -0.80 -1.65 1.38
CA GLY A 209 -0.38 -1.19 2.71
C GLY A 209 -0.39 0.33 2.82
N SER A 210 -1.01 0.83 3.87
CA SER A 210 -1.17 2.26 4.10
C SER A 210 -0.56 2.73 5.41
N LEU A 211 -0.82 2.04 6.52
CA LEU A 211 -0.43 2.51 7.84
C LEU A 211 0.07 1.38 8.74
N LEU A 212 0.94 1.77 9.68
CA LEU A 212 1.14 1.07 10.93
C LEU A 212 0.11 1.62 11.92
N VAL A 213 -0.61 0.73 12.60
CA VAL A 213 -1.65 1.11 13.56
C VAL A 213 -1.42 0.45 14.91
N ARG A 214 -1.84 1.12 15.98
CA ARG A 214 -1.75 0.57 17.34
C ARG A 214 -2.86 -0.43 17.63
N GLU A 215 -4.00 -0.28 16.95
CA GLU A 215 -5.20 -1.07 17.18
C GLU A 215 -5.73 -1.63 15.87
N THR A 216 -5.71 -2.95 15.75
CA THR A 216 -6.26 -3.68 14.61
C THR A 216 -7.68 -4.16 14.83
N GLN A 217 -8.18 -4.09 16.06
CA GLN A 217 -9.55 -4.45 16.45
C GLN A 217 -10.12 -3.43 17.45
N GLU A 218 -11.42 -3.39 17.56
CA GLU A 218 -12.10 -2.62 18.61
C GLU A 218 -12.07 -3.40 19.93
N GLY A 219 -11.97 -2.69 21.05
CA GLY A 219 -11.97 -3.25 22.39
C GLY A 219 -10.78 -2.81 23.25
N GLU A 220 -10.69 -3.36 24.46
CA GLU A 220 -9.66 -2.98 25.44
C GLU A 220 -8.26 -3.47 25.10
N LEU A 221 -8.16 -4.57 24.32
CA LEU A 221 -6.87 -5.14 23.95
C LEU A 221 -6.32 -4.47 22.70
N GLN A 222 -5.28 -3.66 22.87
CA GLN A 222 -4.56 -3.05 21.76
C GLN A 222 -3.66 -4.09 21.09
N VAL A 223 -3.98 -4.44 19.85
CA VAL A 223 -3.17 -5.32 19.00
C VAL A 223 -2.57 -4.49 17.88
N PRO A 224 -1.26 -4.21 17.92
CA PRO A 224 -0.61 -3.47 16.86
C PRO A 224 -0.58 -4.26 15.56
N GLY A 225 -0.66 -3.56 14.44
CA GLY A 225 -0.64 -4.18 13.13
C GLY A 225 -0.59 -3.16 12.00
N ASN A 226 -1.00 -3.59 10.81
CA ASN A 226 -1.06 -2.71 9.65
C ASN A 226 -2.49 -2.55 9.15
N MET A 227 -2.75 -1.40 8.55
CA MET A 227 -3.97 -1.11 7.81
C MET A 227 -3.69 -1.12 6.31
N PHE A 228 -4.52 -1.85 5.59
CA PHE A 228 -4.48 -1.95 4.13
C PHE A 228 -5.73 -1.38 3.50
N VAL A 229 -5.55 -0.68 2.39
CA VAL A 229 -6.65 -0.24 1.54
C VAL A 229 -7.09 -1.40 0.65
N PRO A 230 -8.36 -1.83 0.71
CA PRO A 230 -8.86 -2.95 -0.10
C PRO A 230 -8.71 -2.68 -1.60
N ILE A 231 -8.20 -3.67 -2.35
CA ILE A 231 -8.02 -3.54 -3.81
C ILE A 231 -9.34 -3.38 -4.56
N ASP A 232 -10.46 -3.77 -3.93
CA ASP A 232 -11.80 -3.60 -4.48
C ASP A 232 -12.15 -2.14 -4.73
N LEU A 233 -11.55 -1.21 -3.98
CA LEU A 233 -11.73 0.23 -4.18
C LEU A 233 -10.98 0.77 -5.41
N LEU A 234 -9.95 0.07 -5.91
CA LEU A 234 -9.24 0.46 -7.12
C LEU A 234 -10.00 0.09 -8.39
N LYS A 235 -10.60 -1.10 -8.41
CA LYS A 235 -11.23 -1.66 -9.62
C LYS A 235 -12.21 -0.70 -10.31
N PRO A 236 -13.18 -0.08 -9.61
CA PRO A 236 -14.17 0.79 -10.24
C PRO A 236 -13.60 2.13 -10.74
N ILE A 237 -12.43 2.54 -10.25
CA ILE A 237 -11.82 3.82 -10.60
C ILE A 237 -10.57 3.69 -11.48
N LEU A 238 -10.10 2.47 -11.74
CA LEU A 238 -8.84 2.24 -12.45
C LEU A 238 -8.84 2.86 -13.86
N ALA A 239 -9.92 2.71 -14.60
CA ALA A 239 -10.05 3.32 -15.94
C ALA A 239 -9.97 4.83 -15.86
N ASP A 240 -10.70 5.46 -14.93
CA ASP A 240 -10.66 6.91 -14.71
C ASP A 240 -9.26 7.41 -14.32
N LEU A 241 -8.54 6.65 -13.46
CA LEU A 241 -7.17 7.01 -13.09
C LEU A 241 -6.23 6.96 -14.29
N ILE A 242 -6.38 5.96 -15.17
CA ILE A 242 -5.57 5.82 -16.39
C ILE A 242 -5.86 6.93 -17.40
N GLU A 243 -7.13 7.27 -17.59
CA GLU A 243 -7.57 8.19 -18.64
C GLU A 243 -7.54 9.66 -18.20
N LYS A 244 -7.89 9.94 -16.94
CA LYS A 244 -8.15 11.31 -16.42
C LYS A 244 -7.21 11.70 -15.28
N GLY A 245 -6.40 10.78 -14.78
CA GLY A 245 -5.52 10.99 -13.62
C GLY A 245 -6.25 11.03 -12.27
N ARG A 246 -7.59 10.92 -12.27
CA ARG A 246 -8.43 11.02 -11.06
C ARG A 246 -9.77 10.30 -11.27
N ARG A 247 -10.43 9.94 -10.18
CA ARG A 247 -11.79 9.38 -10.28
C ARG A 247 -12.77 10.39 -10.88
N SER A 248 -13.72 9.89 -11.63
CA SER A 248 -14.86 10.67 -12.12
C SER A 248 -15.85 10.99 -11.01
N GLY A 249 -16.66 12.03 -11.25
CA GLY A 249 -17.69 12.49 -10.34
C GLY A 249 -17.28 13.71 -9.53
N PRO A 250 -18.16 14.21 -8.67
CA PRO A 250 -17.92 15.41 -7.87
C PRO A 250 -16.84 15.14 -6.82
N ALA A 251 -15.90 16.09 -6.70
CA ALA A 251 -14.89 16.03 -5.65
C ALA A 251 -15.53 16.27 -4.28
N ARG A 252 -15.03 15.60 -3.25
CA ARG A 252 -15.43 15.84 -1.86
C ARG A 252 -14.93 17.21 -1.41
N PRO A 253 -15.75 17.97 -0.64
CA PRO A 253 -15.30 19.18 0.03
C PRO A 253 -14.07 18.87 0.90
N TRP A 254 -12.99 19.61 0.72
CA TRP A 254 -11.80 19.55 1.57
C TRP A 254 -11.64 20.90 2.28
N LEU A 255 -11.36 20.85 3.57
CA LEU A 255 -11.28 22.03 4.44
C LEU A 255 -9.86 22.37 4.86
N GLY A 256 -8.94 21.41 4.81
CA GLY A 256 -7.55 21.60 5.22
C GLY A 256 -7.36 21.52 6.73
N LEU A 257 -8.16 20.71 7.39
CA LEU A 257 -8.07 20.45 8.83
C LEU A 257 -7.48 19.07 9.12
N ALA A 258 -6.63 18.98 10.14
CA ALA A 258 -6.37 17.74 10.82
C ALA A 258 -6.87 17.88 12.27
N THR A 259 -7.61 16.87 12.73
CA THR A 259 -8.22 16.87 14.07
C THR A 259 -7.87 15.60 14.82
N GLU A 260 -7.93 15.63 16.13
CA GLU A 260 -7.79 14.47 17.01
C GLU A 260 -9.07 14.29 17.83
N GLU A 261 -9.52 13.03 17.93
CA GLU A 261 -10.67 12.70 18.79
C GLU A 261 -10.24 12.58 20.24
N LEU A 262 -10.67 13.51 21.07
CA LEU A 262 -10.40 13.55 22.51
C LEU A 262 -11.70 13.68 23.30
N HIS A 263 -12.09 12.63 24.03
CA HIS A 263 -13.26 12.62 24.92
C HIS A 263 -14.56 13.09 24.23
N GLY A 264 -14.79 12.68 22.98
CA GLY A 264 -15.97 13.07 22.21
C GLY A 264 -15.91 14.49 21.63
N HIS A 265 -14.72 15.07 21.56
CA HIS A 265 -14.45 16.36 20.92
C HIS A 265 -13.42 16.20 19.79
N LEU A 266 -13.48 17.08 18.80
CA LEU A 266 -12.54 17.12 17.68
C LEU A 266 -11.59 18.30 17.84
N LEU A 267 -10.44 18.06 18.46
CA LEU A 267 -9.38 19.07 18.63
C LEU A 267 -8.63 19.28 17.31
N VAL A 268 -8.55 20.51 16.84
CA VAL A 268 -7.74 20.87 15.65
C VAL A 268 -6.27 20.81 16.04
N THR A 269 -5.57 19.84 15.46
CA THR A 269 -4.13 19.62 15.69
C THR A 269 -3.27 20.24 14.60
N ARG A 270 -3.85 20.48 13.43
CA ARG A 270 -3.17 21.16 12.32
C ARG A 270 -4.15 21.81 11.36
N VAL A 271 -3.77 22.99 10.90
CA VAL A 271 -4.44 23.70 9.80
C VAL A 271 -3.47 23.77 8.62
N SER A 272 -3.94 23.40 7.43
CA SER A 272 -3.15 23.43 6.20
C SER A 272 -2.93 24.90 5.76
N PRO A 273 -1.68 25.39 5.64
CA PRO A 273 -1.40 26.77 5.26
C PRO A 273 -2.05 27.13 3.91
N ASP A 274 -2.63 28.31 3.81
CA ASP A 274 -3.42 28.79 2.66
C ASP A 274 -4.62 27.93 2.28
N GLY A 275 -4.99 26.95 3.12
CA GLY A 275 -6.19 26.13 2.94
C GLY A 275 -7.47 26.87 3.33
N PRO A 276 -8.65 26.25 3.09
CA PRO A 276 -9.94 26.86 3.46
C PRO A 276 -10.06 27.22 4.94
N ALA A 277 -9.64 26.34 5.84
CA ALA A 277 -9.70 26.56 7.28
C ALA A 277 -8.76 27.71 7.74
N ASP A 278 -7.54 27.74 7.20
CA ASP A 278 -6.57 28.79 7.48
C ASP A 278 -7.11 30.17 7.05
N LYS A 279 -7.64 30.25 5.83
CA LYS A 279 -8.26 31.48 5.29
C LYS A 279 -9.48 31.93 6.09
N ALA A 280 -10.21 31.01 6.70
CA ALA A 280 -11.34 31.33 7.56
C ALA A 280 -10.92 31.74 8.98
N GLY A 281 -9.64 31.57 9.37
CA GLY A 281 -9.12 31.95 10.69
C GLY A 281 -9.22 30.87 11.74
N VAL A 282 -9.43 29.60 11.34
CA VAL A 282 -9.34 28.43 12.25
C VAL A 282 -7.88 28.22 12.65
N ARG A 283 -7.63 27.81 13.88
CA ARG A 283 -6.29 27.69 14.46
C ARG A 283 -6.09 26.33 15.12
N ASN A 284 -4.84 25.94 15.27
CA ASN A 284 -4.48 24.81 16.12
C ASN A 284 -4.94 25.07 17.56
N GLY A 285 -5.50 24.04 18.21
CA GLY A 285 -6.08 24.14 19.54
C GLY A 285 -7.57 24.48 19.56
N ASP A 286 -8.17 24.87 18.43
CA ASP A 286 -9.61 25.03 18.30
C ASP A 286 -10.32 23.67 18.40
N ILE A 287 -11.61 23.67 18.81
CA ILE A 287 -12.41 22.46 18.92
C ILE A 287 -13.60 22.55 17.96
N VAL A 288 -13.68 21.64 17.01
CA VAL A 288 -14.84 21.52 16.11
C VAL A 288 -15.97 20.81 16.84
N VAL A 289 -17.10 21.49 16.99
CA VAL A 289 -18.28 20.99 17.74
C VAL A 289 -19.51 20.77 16.85
N GLY A 290 -19.52 21.26 15.61
CA GLY A 290 -20.66 21.07 14.72
C GLY A 290 -20.41 21.51 13.27
N VAL A 291 -21.30 21.04 12.39
CA VAL A 291 -21.44 21.48 10.99
C VAL A 291 -22.84 22.08 10.87
N GLY A 292 -22.93 23.40 10.70
CA GLY A 292 -24.21 24.12 10.78
C GLY A 292 -24.90 23.90 12.13
N ALA A 293 -26.12 23.38 12.09
CA ALA A 293 -26.88 23.06 13.29
C ALA A 293 -26.51 21.72 13.94
N ASP A 294 -25.84 20.84 13.18
CA ASP A 294 -25.61 19.46 13.57
C ASP A 294 -24.34 19.30 14.40
N PRO A 295 -24.39 18.78 15.63
CA PRO A 295 -23.20 18.53 16.43
C PRO A 295 -22.34 17.40 15.85
N VAL A 296 -21.02 17.44 16.08
CA VAL A 296 -20.07 16.39 15.68
C VAL A 296 -19.18 16.00 16.86
N LYS A 297 -18.91 14.68 16.99
CA LYS A 297 -18.10 14.11 18.06
C LYS A 297 -16.99 13.18 17.57
N SER A 298 -17.01 12.82 16.28
CA SER A 298 -16.02 11.93 15.66
C SER A 298 -15.63 12.42 14.27
N HIS A 299 -14.47 11.93 13.77
CA HIS A 299 -14.04 12.16 12.40
C HIS A 299 -15.09 11.70 11.39
N GLU A 300 -15.68 10.51 11.62
CA GLU A 300 -16.72 9.98 10.71
C GLU A 300 -17.92 10.94 10.62
N GLU A 301 -18.43 11.42 11.76
CA GLU A 301 -19.55 12.35 11.78
C GLU A 301 -19.22 13.67 11.07
N LEU A 302 -18.04 14.23 11.35
CA LEU A 302 -17.58 15.46 10.71
C LEU A 302 -17.52 15.27 9.19
N TYR A 303 -16.85 14.22 8.72
CA TYR A 303 -16.66 14.01 7.28
C TYR A 303 -17.97 13.73 6.56
N ARG A 304 -18.84 12.88 7.12
CA ARG A 304 -20.15 12.60 6.53
C ARG A 304 -21.02 13.84 6.41
N LYS A 305 -21.04 14.69 7.45
CA LYS A 305 -21.82 15.91 7.43
C LYS A 305 -21.26 16.92 6.43
N VAL A 306 -19.96 17.15 6.43
CA VAL A 306 -19.30 18.04 5.47
C VAL A 306 -19.52 17.58 4.03
N TRP A 307 -19.28 16.29 3.75
CA TRP A 307 -19.45 15.74 2.38
C TRP A 307 -20.92 15.62 1.97
N GLY A 308 -21.83 15.47 2.93
CA GLY A 308 -23.27 15.47 2.70
C GLY A 308 -23.84 16.82 2.26
N LEU A 309 -23.13 17.92 2.49
CA LEU A 309 -23.57 19.25 2.04
C LEU A 309 -23.46 19.45 0.52
N GLY A 310 -22.61 18.67 -0.16
CA GLY A 310 -22.46 18.73 -1.62
C GLY A 310 -21.03 18.54 -2.10
N ALA A 311 -20.75 19.00 -3.34
CA ALA A 311 -19.43 18.90 -3.96
C ALA A 311 -18.47 19.98 -3.45
N ALA A 312 -17.16 19.79 -3.67
CA ALA A 312 -16.14 20.82 -3.42
C ALA A 312 -16.48 22.16 -4.08
N GLY A 313 -16.13 23.25 -3.40
CA GLY A 313 -16.48 24.62 -3.80
C GLY A 313 -17.68 25.19 -3.05
N ILE A 314 -18.35 24.43 -2.18
CA ILE A 314 -19.44 24.93 -1.34
C ILE A 314 -18.90 25.63 -0.08
N GLU A 315 -19.74 26.47 0.50
CA GLU A 315 -19.51 27.03 1.84
C GLU A 315 -19.93 26.02 2.90
N VAL A 316 -19.02 25.72 3.83
CA VAL A 316 -19.23 24.80 4.94
C VAL A 316 -19.26 25.60 6.23
N PRO A 317 -20.41 25.68 6.94
CA PRO A 317 -20.50 26.33 8.23
C PRO A 317 -19.97 25.39 9.32
N LEU A 318 -18.83 25.73 9.93
CA LEU A 318 -18.29 24.98 11.07
C LEU A 318 -18.53 25.75 12.37
N LYS A 319 -19.11 25.09 13.37
CA LYS A 319 -19.13 25.58 14.75
C LYS A 319 -17.86 25.15 15.45
N ILE A 320 -17.14 26.12 15.97
CA ILE A 320 -15.83 25.93 16.57
C ILE A 320 -15.77 26.66 17.92
N VAL A 321 -15.26 25.99 18.92
CA VAL A 321 -14.84 26.64 20.18
C VAL A 321 -13.43 27.17 19.95
N GLN A 322 -13.28 28.48 19.97
CA GLN A 322 -11.99 29.18 19.86
C GLN A 322 -11.78 30.04 21.11
N GLY A 323 -10.85 29.67 21.97
CA GLY A 323 -10.73 30.23 23.31
C GLY A 323 -11.93 29.86 24.19
N ALA A 324 -12.67 30.86 24.68
CA ALA A 324 -13.88 30.66 25.51
C ALA A 324 -15.18 30.76 24.68
N ASP A 325 -15.10 31.12 23.41
CA ASP A 325 -16.27 31.45 22.59
C ASP A 325 -16.60 30.34 21.62
N VAL A 326 -17.89 30.06 21.41
CA VAL A 326 -18.39 29.27 20.30
C VAL A 326 -18.67 30.23 19.14
N ARG A 327 -18.01 30.00 18.01
CA ARG A 327 -18.14 30.81 16.79
C ARG A 327 -18.51 29.94 15.61
N GLU A 328 -19.25 30.51 14.66
CA GLU A 328 -19.48 29.89 13.35
C GLU A 328 -18.49 30.48 12.33
N PHE A 329 -17.73 29.57 11.71
CA PHE A 329 -16.80 29.86 10.65
C PHE A 329 -17.40 29.37 9.33
N LYS A 330 -17.35 30.20 8.30
CA LYS A 330 -17.79 29.84 6.94
C LYS A 330 -16.59 29.53 6.09
N LEU A 331 -16.36 28.23 5.82
CA LEU A 331 -15.21 27.76 5.07
C LEU A 331 -15.61 27.52 3.62
N ARG A 332 -15.00 28.19 2.67
CA ARG A 332 -15.13 27.87 1.25
C ARG A 332 -14.31 26.64 0.92
N SER A 333 -14.94 25.47 0.87
CA SER A 333 -14.27 24.21 0.57
C SER A 333 -13.67 24.20 -0.85
N ILE A 334 -12.65 23.40 -1.07
CA ILE A 334 -12.03 23.21 -2.38
C ILE A 334 -11.90 21.74 -2.70
N ASP A 335 -11.66 21.41 -3.97
CA ASP A 335 -11.11 20.11 -4.35
C ASP A 335 -9.68 19.99 -3.82
N ARG A 336 -9.37 18.91 -3.11
CA ARG A 336 -8.06 18.70 -2.51
C ARG A 336 -6.92 18.71 -3.52
N PHE A 337 -7.19 18.35 -4.79
CA PHE A 337 -6.20 18.46 -5.87
C PHE A 337 -5.75 19.91 -6.08
N GLN A 338 -6.62 20.91 -5.90
CA GLN A 338 -6.27 22.32 -6.05
C GLN A 338 -5.32 22.85 -4.96
N TYR A 339 -5.21 22.12 -3.86
CA TYR A 339 -4.31 22.49 -2.78
C TYR A 339 -2.87 22.12 -3.08
N PHE A 340 -2.63 20.96 -3.69
CA PHE A 340 -1.30 20.49 -4.03
C PHE A 340 -0.76 21.23 -5.26
N ARG A 341 0.56 21.33 -5.33
CA ARG A 341 1.24 22.00 -6.45
C ARG A 341 1.44 21.02 -7.60
N GLU A 342 1.18 21.50 -8.79
CA GLU A 342 1.52 20.76 -10.00
C GLU A 342 3.00 20.94 -10.34
N LYS A 343 3.59 19.91 -10.98
CA LYS A 343 4.94 19.99 -11.51
C LYS A 343 4.98 21.11 -12.58
N PRO A 344 5.91 22.08 -12.46
CA PRO A 344 6.07 23.07 -13.52
C PRO A 344 6.41 22.39 -14.85
N VAL A 345 5.67 22.72 -15.88
CA VAL A 345 5.96 22.33 -17.26
C VAL A 345 6.82 23.44 -17.83
N TYR A 346 8.10 23.13 -18.08
CA TYR A 346 9.07 24.04 -18.71
C TYR A 346 9.16 23.78 -20.21
#